data_d3fb6fb9560871891b0b4aa078973807
#
_entry.id   d3fb6fb9560871891b0b4aa078973807
#
_cell.length_a   1.000
_cell.length_b   1.000
_cell.length_c   1.000
_cell.angle_alpha   90.00
_cell.angle_beta   90.00
_cell.angle_gamma   90.00
#
_symmetry.space_group_name_H-M   'P 1'
#
loop_
_entity.id
_entity.type
_entity.pdbx_description
1 polymer ?
#
loop_
_entity_poly.entity_id
_entity_poly.type
_entity_poly.pdbx_seq_one_letter_code
_entity_poly.pdbx_strand_id
1 'polypeptide(L)'
;MPKSRLEAFSDCIIAFAVTLLIYNFHLQGIDPDVSNARMIQALLTLAPQFWIYVISFVICSVWWVGHHALIHDMERVDSKLLWFNSLFLMWIAILPFPTWVLGRHPTQPVAIGLYGTVCILACFSFMTMRWYASFRGGLMKSEIPEKALRRELRMSLCLRRCTSQR
;
A
#
# COMPACT_ATOMS: atom_id res chain seq x y z
N MET A 1 -5.83 -11.24 21.74
CA MET A 1 -5.59 -9.78 21.69
C MET A 1 -6.89 -9.10 21.28
N PRO A 2 -7.29 -7.94 21.85
CA PRO A 2 -8.48 -7.23 21.38
C PRO A 2 -8.31 -6.77 19.93
N LYS A 3 -9.38 -6.89 19.13
CA LYS A 3 -9.44 -6.49 17.72
C LYS A 3 -9.04 -5.01 17.53
N SER A 4 -9.53 -4.14 18.43
CA SER A 4 -9.23 -2.70 18.38
C SER A 4 -7.74 -2.36 18.49
N ARG A 5 -6.95 -3.16 19.19
CA ARG A 5 -5.49 -2.96 19.26
C ARG A 5 -4.79 -3.31 17.95
N LEU A 6 -5.25 -4.37 17.26
CA LEU A 6 -4.74 -4.73 15.94
C LEU A 6 -5.04 -3.63 14.92
N GLU A 7 -6.28 -3.13 14.93
CA GLU A 7 -6.75 -2.04 14.08
C GLU A 7 -5.91 -0.78 14.30
N ALA A 8 -5.82 -0.31 15.55
CA ALA A 8 -5.04 0.89 15.89
C ALA A 8 -3.55 0.76 15.50
N PHE A 9 -2.94 -0.40 15.72
CA PHE A 9 -1.54 -0.64 15.33
C PHE A 9 -1.36 -0.59 13.81
N SER A 10 -2.27 -1.21 13.07
CA SER A 10 -2.21 -1.23 11.60
C SER A 10 -2.44 0.16 11.00
N ASP A 11 -3.43 0.90 11.50
CA ASP A 11 -3.72 2.26 11.07
C ASP A 11 -2.53 3.20 11.32
N CYS A 12 -1.88 3.07 12.48
CA CYS A 12 -0.69 3.85 12.81
C CYS A 12 0.45 3.60 11.82
N ILE A 13 0.75 2.35 11.47
CA ILE A 13 1.83 2.01 10.53
C ILE A 13 1.49 2.49 9.12
N ILE A 14 0.26 2.30 8.66
CA ILE A 14 -0.17 2.73 7.33
C ILE A 14 -0.12 4.26 7.23
N ALA A 15 -0.66 4.98 8.24
CA ALA A 15 -0.62 6.43 8.27
C ALA A 15 0.82 6.96 8.27
N PHE A 16 1.71 6.35 9.04
CA PHE A 16 3.12 6.71 9.07
C PHE A 16 3.81 6.47 7.71
N ALA A 17 3.58 5.32 7.08
CA ALA A 17 4.12 5.04 5.76
C ALA A 17 3.64 6.05 4.70
N VAL A 18 2.36 6.41 4.73
CA VAL A 18 1.77 7.41 3.82
C VAL A 18 2.38 8.79 4.03
N THR A 19 2.60 9.20 5.27
CA THR A 19 3.25 10.49 5.57
C THR A 19 4.71 10.53 5.12
N LEU A 20 5.44 9.40 5.19
CA LEU A 20 6.81 9.31 4.70
C LEU A 20 6.93 9.45 3.17
N LEU A 21 5.85 9.21 2.41
CA LEU A 21 5.88 9.38 0.96
C LEU A 21 6.22 10.84 0.56
N ILE A 22 5.76 11.83 1.32
CA ILE A 22 6.04 13.25 1.02
C ILE A 22 7.49 13.63 1.32
N TYR A 23 8.16 12.90 2.21
CA TYR A 23 9.54 13.18 2.58
C TYR A 23 10.53 13.01 1.41
N ASN A 24 10.07 12.40 0.32
CA ASN A 24 10.86 12.19 -0.90
C ASN A 24 11.05 13.44 -1.76
N PHE A 25 10.33 14.54 -1.46
CA PHE A 25 10.45 15.80 -2.20
C PHE A 25 11.58 16.65 -1.63
N HIS A 26 12.65 16.76 -2.38
CA HIS A 26 13.78 17.63 -2.03
C HIS A 26 14.13 18.49 -3.23
N LEU A 27 14.05 19.79 -3.05
CA LEU A 27 14.61 20.78 -3.97
C LEU A 27 16.13 20.81 -3.74
N GLN A 28 16.90 20.26 -4.67
CA GLN A 28 18.37 20.25 -4.58
C GLN A 28 18.96 21.44 -5.32
N GLY A 29 19.95 22.11 -4.71
CA GLY A 29 20.78 23.11 -5.38
C GLY A 29 20.06 24.42 -5.69
N ILE A 30 19.07 24.81 -4.89
CA ILE A 30 18.41 26.11 -5.01
C ILE A 30 19.03 27.07 -3.99
N ASP A 31 19.67 28.13 -4.49
CA ASP A 31 20.18 29.21 -3.65
C ASP A 31 19.03 30.00 -3.02
N PRO A 32 19.20 30.56 -1.80
CA PRO A 32 18.18 31.38 -1.14
C PRO A 32 17.68 32.56 -1.98
N ASP A 33 18.55 33.14 -2.83
CA ASP A 33 18.28 34.32 -3.68
C ASP A 33 17.87 33.93 -5.11
N VAL A 34 17.32 32.74 -5.32
CA VAL A 34 16.89 32.28 -6.65
C VAL A 34 15.74 33.13 -7.20
N SER A 35 15.80 33.46 -8.51
CA SER A 35 14.71 34.16 -9.18
C SER A 35 13.44 33.28 -9.26
N ASN A 36 12.26 33.95 -9.29
CA ASN A 36 10.97 33.24 -9.39
C ASN A 36 10.90 32.31 -10.61
N ALA A 37 11.49 32.71 -11.74
CA ALA A 37 11.51 31.88 -12.94
C ALA A 37 12.29 30.56 -12.73
N ARG A 38 13.45 30.62 -12.08
CA ARG A 38 14.24 29.43 -11.73
C ARG A 38 13.54 28.56 -10.68
N MET A 39 12.85 29.17 -9.72
CA MET A 39 12.07 28.45 -8.72
C MET A 39 10.93 27.66 -9.39
N ILE A 40 10.17 28.29 -10.30
CA ILE A 40 9.11 27.61 -11.06
C ILE A 40 9.69 26.45 -11.88
N GLN A 41 10.81 26.68 -12.54
CA GLN A 41 11.46 25.64 -13.34
C GLN A 41 11.90 24.44 -12.47
N ALA A 42 12.46 24.70 -11.29
CA ALA A 42 12.84 23.68 -10.33
C ALA A 42 11.62 22.89 -9.81
N LEU A 43 10.50 23.56 -9.53
CA LEU A 43 9.25 22.90 -9.14
C LEU A 43 8.69 22.01 -10.25
N LEU A 44 8.77 22.44 -11.51
CA LEU A 44 8.32 21.64 -12.65
C LEU A 44 9.16 20.37 -12.83
N THR A 45 10.45 20.39 -12.47
CA THR A 45 11.28 19.16 -12.49
C THR A 45 10.85 18.11 -11.48
N LEU A 46 10.08 18.49 -10.45
CA LEU A 46 9.52 17.56 -9.47
C LEU A 46 8.21 16.87 -9.94
N ALA A 47 7.65 17.27 -11.09
CA ALA A 47 6.38 16.75 -11.58
C ALA A 47 6.36 15.19 -11.67
N PRO A 48 7.39 14.50 -12.18
CA PRO A 48 7.40 13.03 -12.18
C PRO A 48 7.33 12.44 -10.77
N GLN A 49 8.07 13.02 -9.81
CA GLN A 49 8.05 12.57 -8.41
C GLN A 49 6.67 12.78 -7.77
N PHE A 50 6.02 13.91 -8.09
CA PHE A 50 4.67 14.22 -7.62
C PHE A 50 3.65 13.19 -8.11
N TRP A 51 3.67 12.81 -9.39
CA TRP A 51 2.75 11.81 -9.91
C TRP A 51 2.98 10.43 -9.30
N ILE A 52 4.23 10.02 -9.10
CA ILE A 52 4.55 8.75 -8.44
C ILE A 52 4.11 8.77 -6.98
N TYR A 53 4.28 9.89 -6.27
CA TYR A 53 3.73 10.09 -4.93
C TYR A 53 2.21 9.91 -4.91
N VAL A 54 1.48 10.59 -5.81
CA VAL A 54 0.01 10.49 -5.87
C VAL A 54 -0.44 9.05 -6.12
N ILE A 55 0.21 8.35 -7.05
CA ILE A 55 -0.09 6.94 -7.34
C ILE A 55 0.15 6.07 -6.10
N SER A 56 1.30 6.25 -5.43
CA SER A 56 1.64 5.48 -4.23
C SER A 56 0.69 5.76 -3.07
N PHE A 57 0.28 7.02 -2.90
CA PHE A 57 -0.72 7.42 -1.91
C PHE A 57 -2.06 6.74 -2.17
N VAL A 58 -2.54 6.74 -3.41
CA VAL A 58 -3.80 6.08 -3.80
C VAL A 58 -3.70 4.57 -3.58
N ILE A 59 -2.59 3.93 -3.94
CA ILE A 59 -2.37 2.50 -3.71
C ILE A 59 -2.43 2.17 -2.22
N CYS A 60 -1.73 2.94 -1.36
CA CYS A 60 -1.80 2.78 0.09
C CYS A 60 -3.22 2.96 0.63
N SER A 61 -3.95 3.96 0.12
CA SER A 61 -5.34 4.22 0.53
C SER A 61 -6.27 3.06 0.17
N VAL A 62 -6.11 2.47 -1.02
CA VAL A 62 -6.88 1.29 -1.44
C VAL A 62 -6.60 0.10 -0.52
N TRP A 63 -5.34 -0.13 -0.17
CA TRP A 63 -4.99 -1.21 0.77
C TRP A 63 -5.51 -0.94 2.17
N TRP A 64 -5.45 0.30 2.65
CA TRP A 64 -6.01 0.68 3.94
C TRP A 64 -7.52 0.43 4.01
N VAL A 65 -8.27 0.88 3.00
CA VAL A 65 -9.73 0.64 2.93
C VAL A 65 -10.03 -0.86 2.91
N GLY A 66 -9.30 -1.65 2.12
CA GLY A 66 -9.46 -3.10 2.07
C GLY A 66 -9.11 -3.79 3.39
N HIS A 67 -8.08 -3.33 4.08
CA HIS A 67 -7.64 -3.83 5.38
C HIS A 67 -8.67 -3.49 6.47
N HIS A 68 -9.15 -2.25 6.50
CA HIS A 68 -10.19 -1.80 7.43
C HIS A 68 -11.47 -2.62 7.27
N ALA A 69 -11.94 -2.82 6.03
CA ALA A 69 -13.10 -3.66 5.74
C ALA A 69 -12.90 -5.12 6.21
N LEU A 70 -11.72 -5.70 5.94
CA LEU A 70 -11.40 -7.07 6.38
C LEU A 70 -11.46 -7.20 7.90
N ILE A 71 -10.83 -6.27 8.64
CA ILE A 71 -10.85 -6.30 10.11
C ILE A 71 -12.28 -6.05 10.62
N HIS A 72 -13.03 -5.13 10.03
CA HIS A 72 -14.42 -4.86 10.43
C HIS A 72 -15.29 -6.12 10.38
N ASP A 73 -15.10 -6.97 9.36
CA ASP A 73 -15.86 -8.19 9.14
C ASP A 73 -15.45 -9.36 10.04
N MET A 74 -14.33 -9.23 10.77
CA MET A 74 -13.89 -10.24 11.73
C MET A 74 -14.61 -10.11 13.08
N GLU A 75 -14.90 -11.25 13.70
CA GLU A 75 -15.41 -11.34 15.07
C GLU A 75 -14.26 -11.42 16.09
N ARG A 76 -13.20 -12.15 15.76
CA ARG A 76 -12.06 -12.42 16.64
C ARG A 76 -10.73 -12.42 15.88
N VAL A 77 -9.64 -12.32 16.63
CA VAL A 77 -8.27 -12.29 16.11
C VAL A 77 -7.44 -13.37 16.79
N ASP A 78 -6.70 -14.14 16.02
CA ASP A 78 -5.77 -15.16 16.51
C ASP A 78 -4.29 -14.76 16.26
N SER A 79 -3.37 -15.52 16.85
CA SER A 79 -1.93 -15.24 16.74
C SER A 79 -1.39 -15.40 15.32
N LYS A 80 -1.98 -16.28 14.50
CA LYS A 80 -1.53 -16.48 13.12
C LYS A 80 -1.91 -15.28 12.25
N LEU A 81 -3.12 -14.73 12.45
CA LEU A 81 -3.55 -13.52 11.78
C LEU A 81 -2.63 -12.33 12.10
N LEU A 82 -2.15 -12.22 13.35
CA LEU A 82 -1.20 -11.17 13.74
C LEU A 82 0.09 -11.24 12.92
N TRP A 83 0.61 -12.45 12.66
CA TRP A 83 1.81 -12.62 11.84
C TRP A 83 1.56 -12.27 10.37
N PHE A 84 0.43 -12.67 9.79
CA PHE A 84 0.06 -12.27 8.42
C PHE A 84 -0.13 -10.76 8.30
N ASN A 85 -0.75 -10.13 9.30
CA ASN A 85 -0.89 -8.69 9.36
C ASN A 85 0.49 -8.00 9.45
N SER A 86 1.37 -8.47 10.31
CA SER A 86 2.72 -7.92 10.44
C SER A 86 3.52 -8.03 9.13
N LEU A 87 3.39 -9.15 8.42
CA LEU A 87 4.03 -9.33 7.11
C LEU A 87 3.49 -8.34 6.07
N PHE A 88 2.18 -8.12 6.04
CA PHE A 88 1.57 -7.11 5.17
C PHE A 88 2.07 -5.70 5.51
N LEU A 89 2.03 -5.33 6.78
CA LEU A 89 2.47 -4.01 7.25
C LEU A 89 3.96 -3.75 7.00
N MET A 90 4.80 -4.78 7.02
CA MET A 90 6.22 -4.67 6.67
C MET A 90 6.38 -4.19 5.22
N TRP A 91 5.60 -4.73 4.27
CA TRP A 91 5.67 -4.29 2.88
C TRP A 91 5.10 -2.88 2.68
N ILE A 92 4.09 -2.49 3.45
CA ILE A 92 3.57 -1.12 3.44
C ILE A 92 4.62 -0.14 3.98
N ALA A 93 5.28 -0.49 5.09
CA ALA A 93 6.28 0.38 5.72
C ALA A 93 7.52 0.61 4.83
N ILE A 94 7.88 -0.35 3.98
CA ILE A 94 9.02 -0.22 3.06
C ILE A 94 8.68 0.55 1.77
N LEU A 95 7.40 0.70 1.44
CA LEU A 95 6.94 1.29 0.16
C LEU A 95 7.47 2.71 -0.11
N PRO A 96 7.67 3.61 0.87
CA PRO A 96 8.26 4.93 0.63
C PRO A 96 9.64 4.87 -0.06
N PHE A 97 10.45 3.86 0.24
CA PHE A 97 11.77 3.68 -0.36
C PHE A 97 11.72 3.44 -1.89
N PRO A 98 11.03 2.41 -2.42
CA PRO A 98 10.92 2.23 -3.87
C PRO A 98 10.16 3.36 -4.56
N THR A 99 9.22 4.03 -3.88
CA THR A 99 8.56 5.24 -4.38
C THR A 99 9.58 6.34 -4.63
N TRP A 100 10.51 6.56 -3.70
CA TRP A 100 11.60 7.52 -3.86
C TRP A 100 12.54 7.15 -5.01
N VAL A 101 12.97 5.89 -5.10
CA VAL A 101 13.84 5.42 -6.20
C VAL A 101 13.18 5.65 -7.55
N LEU A 102 11.90 5.26 -7.68
CA LEU A 102 11.13 5.42 -8.91
C LEU A 102 10.91 6.90 -9.26
N GLY A 103 10.66 7.75 -8.25
CA GLY A 103 10.49 9.19 -8.43
C GLY A 103 11.72 9.88 -9.02
N ARG A 104 12.92 9.39 -8.67
CA ARG A 104 14.18 9.91 -9.22
C ARG A 104 14.59 9.31 -10.54
N HIS A 105 14.17 8.07 -10.80
CA HIS A 105 14.59 7.31 -11.97
C HIS A 105 13.37 6.67 -12.67
N PRO A 106 12.40 7.47 -13.16
CA PRO A 106 11.10 6.97 -13.64
C PRO A 106 11.20 6.08 -14.90
N THR A 107 12.27 6.21 -15.65
CA THR A 107 12.51 5.44 -16.89
C THR A 107 13.41 4.21 -16.69
N GLN A 108 13.99 4.05 -15.50
CA GLN A 108 14.91 2.94 -15.24
C GLN A 108 14.14 1.65 -14.93
N PRO A 109 14.36 0.56 -15.70
CA PRO A 109 13.66 -0.71 -15.50
C PRO A 109 13.84 -1.30 -14.09
N VAL A 110 15.02 -1.09 -13.49
CA VAL A 110 15.32 -1.56 -12.12
C VAL A 110 14.44 -0.84 -11.09
N ALA A 111 14.24 0.48 -11.24
CA ALA A 111 13.39 1.26 -10.33
C ALA A 111 11.92 0.83 -10.43
N ILE A 112 11.44 0.62 -11.67
CA ILE A 112 10.09 0.11 -11.94
C ILE A 112 9.93 -1.31 -11.36
N GLY A 113 10.91 -2.19 -11.58
CA GLY A 113 10.92 -3.55 -11.06
C GLY A 113 10.91 -3.60 -9.54
N LEU A 114 11.71 -2.77 -8.87
CA LEU A 114 11.76 -2.68 -7.41
C LEU A 114 10.40 -2.26 -6.83
N TYR A 115 9.82 -1.18 -7.37
CA TYR A 115 8.51 -0.69 -6.94
C TYR A 115 7.42 -1.75 -7.16
N GLY A 116 7.36 -2.34 -8.35
CA GLY A 116 6.41 -3.39 -8.70
C GLY A 116 6.55 -4.62 -7.81
N THR A 117 7.78 -5.04 -7.50
CA THR A 117 8.05 -6.19 -6.61
C THR A 117 7.48 -5.94 -5.21
N VAL A 118 7.72 -4.78 -4.61
CA VAL A 118 7.18 -4.44 -3.29
C VAL A 118 5.66 -4.41 -3.31
N CYS A 119 5.04 -3.81 -4.35
CA CYS A 119 3.59 -3.81 -4.52
C CYS A 119 3.00 -5.23 -4.64
N ILE A 120 3.66 -6.12 -5.40
CA ILE A 120 3.24 -7.52 -5.56
C ILE A 120 3.31 -8.27 -4.23
N LEU A 121 4.40 -8.10 -3.47
CA LEU A 121 4.59 -8.76 -2.19
C LEU A 121 3.59 -8.25 -1.13
N ALA A 122 3.31 -6.95 -1.10
CA ALA A 122 2.26 -6.38 -0.26
C ALA A 122 0.89 -6.95 -0.62
N CYS A 123 0.55 -6.98 -1.91
CA CYS A 123 -0.71 -7.55 -2.40
C CYS A 123 -0.83 -9.04 -2.04
N PHE A 124 0.23 -9.83 -2.26
CA PHE A 124 0.25 -11.25 -1.92
C PHE A 124 0.08 -11.50 -0.43
N SER A 125 0.76 -10.71 0.42
CA SER A 125 0.64 -10.80 1.88
C SER A 125 -0.78 -10.46 2.34
N PHE A 126 -1.38 -9.40 1.79
CA PHE A 126 -2.76 -9.03 2.07
C PHE A 126 -3.76 -10.11 1.67
N MET A 127 -3.60 -10.68 0.46
CA MET A 127 -4.44 -11.76 -0.03
C MET A 127 -4.34 -13.02 0.83
N THR A 128 -3.13 -13.35 1.29
CA THR A 128 -2.90 -14.49 2.18
C THR A 128 -3.58 -14.29 3.55
N MET A 129 -3.46 -13.08 4.12
CA MET A 129 -4.13 -12.69 5.36
C MET A 129 -5.66 -12.81 5.20
N ARG A 130 -6.21 -12.27 4.12
CA ARG A 130 -7.66 -12.34 3.81
C ARG A 130 -8.12 -13.77 3.63
N TRP A 131 -7.39 -14.59 2.86
CA TRP A 131 -7.70 -16.01 2.67
C TRP A 131 -7.72 -16.77 3.99
N TYR A 132 -6.69 -16.54 4.83
CA TYR A 132 -6.62 -17.18 6.14
C TYR A 132 -7.82 -16.80 7.02
N ALA A 133 -8.13 -15.50 7.13
CA ALA A 133 -9.25 -15.00 7.91
C ALA A 133 -10.59 -15.59 7.46
N SER A 134 -10.79 -15.70 6.13
CA SER A 134 -12.06 -16.11 5.54
C SER A 134 -12.30 -17.63 5.60
N PHE A 135 -11.26 -18.47 5.43
CA PHE A 135 -11.46 -19.90 5.19
C PHE A 135 -10.79 -20.82 6.21
N ARG A 136 -9.69 -20.41 6.81
CA ARG A 136 -8.92 -21.26 7.72
C ARG A 136 -9.06 -20.89 9.19
N GLY A 137 -9.12 -19.61 9.50
CA GLY A 137 -9.16 -19.11 10.86
C GLY A 137 -10.53 -19.21 11.53
N GLY A 138 -11.61 -19.26 10.74
CA GLY A 138 -12.98 -19.15 11.27
C GLY A 138 -13.18 -17.86 12.05
N LEU A 139 -12.56 -16.78 11.57
CA LEU A 139 -12.46 -15.50 12.27
C LEU A 139 -13.54 -14.51 11.84
N MET A 140 -14.24 -14.81 10.73
CA MET A 140 -15.29 -13.95 10.17
C MET A 140 -16.59 -14.08 10.94
N LYS A 141 -17.40 -13.03 10.93
CA LYS A 141 -18.76 -13.04 11.46
C LYS A 141 -19.61 -14.07 10.73
N SER A 142 -20.42 -14.84 11.46
CA SER A 142 -21.25 -15.92 10.92
C SER A 142 -22.32 -15.46 9.92
N GLU A 143 -22.65 -14.18 9.91
CA GLU A 143 -23.65 -13.59 9.01
C GLU A 143 -23.17 -13.38 7.57
N ILE A 144 -21.85 -13.50 7.31
CA ILE A 144 -21.29 -13.25 5.97
C ILE A 144 -21.38 -14.55 5.15
N PRO A 145 -22.21 -14.60 4.08
CA PRO A 145 -22.35 -15.81 3.28
C PRO A 145 -21.04 -16.13 2.54
N GLU A 146 -20.64 -17.39 2.55
CA GLU A 146 -19.40 -17.88 1.92
C GLU A 146 -19.32 -17.51 0.42
N LYS A 147 -20.46 -17.39 -0.25
CA LYS A 147 -20.55 -16.94 -1.65
C LYS A 147 -20.08 -15.48 -1.85
N ALA A 148 -20.34 -14.60 -0.88
CA ALA A 148 -19.87 -13.21 -0.93
C ALA A 148 -18.35 -13.14 -0.75
N LEU A 149 -17.80 -13.88 0.19
CA LEU A 149 -16.35 -14.02 0.41
C LEU A 149 -15.60 -14.53 -0.84
N ARG A 150 -16.15 -15.56 -1.50
CA ARG A 150 -15.59 -16.10 -2.75
C ARG A 150 -15.67 -15.11 -3.91
N ARG A 151 -16.73 -14.29 -3.99
CA ARG A 151 -16.90 -13.26 -5.01
C ARG A 151 -15.87 -12.15 -4.88
N GLU A 152 -15.61 -11.69 -3.67
CA GLU A 152 -14.63 -10.63 -3.39
C GLU A 152 -13.19 -11.10 -3.66
N LEU A 153 -12.85 -12.33 -3.30
CA LEU A 153 -11.55 -12.92 -3.66
C LEU A 153 -11.38 -13.04 -5.18
N ARG A 154 -12.44 -13.43 -5.90
CA ARG A 154 -12.42 -13.48 -7.36
C ARG A 154 -12.26 -12.09 -7.98
N MET A 155 -12.93 -11.06 -7.46
CA MET A 155 -12.77 -9.68 -7.95
C MET A 155 -11.34 -9.17 -7.71
N SER A 156 -10.77 -9.45 -6.55
CA SER A 156 -9.37 -9.11 -6.26
C SER A 156 -8.37 -9.84 -7.15
N LEU A 157 -8.70 -11.05 -7.62
CA LEU A 157 -7.89 -11.83 -8.58
C LEU A 157 -8.16 -11.43 -10.05
N CYS A 158 -9.38 -10.97 -10.38
CA CYS A 158 -9.75 -10.57 -11.74
C CYS A 158 -9.08 -9.27 -12.18
N LEU A 159 -8.74 -8.38 -11.25
CA LEU A 159 -7.90 -7.21 -11.51
C LEU A 159 -6.51 -7.60 -12.05
N ARG A 160 -6.03 -8.83 -11.79
CA ARG A 160 -4.81 -9.37 -12.41
C ARG A 160 -4.98 -9.80 -13.87
N ARG A 161 -6.18 -10.18 -14.32
CA ARG A 161 -6.39 -10.61 -15.73
C ARG A 161 -6.46 -9.45 -16.71
N CYS A 162 -6.92 -8.28 -16.28
CA CYS A 162 -6.96 -7.10 -17.15
C CYS A 162 -5.58 -6.47 -17.40
N THR A 163 -4.57 -6.70 -16.54
CA THR A 163 -3.22 -6.17 -16.73
C THR A 163 -2.28 -7.12 -17.50
N SER A 164 -2.70 -8.36 -17.76
CA SER A 164 -1.88 -9.37 -18.46
C SER A 164 -2.19 -9.52 -19.96
N GLN A 165 -3.07 -8.69 -20.53
CA GLN A 165 -3.44 -8.75 -21.96
C GLN A 165 -3.14 -7.42 -22.70
N ARG A 166 -1.99 -6.81 -22.40
CA ARG A 166 -1.41 -5.82 -23.34
C ARG A 166 0.08 -6.02 -23.47
#